data_3e8df697be40df5d93d2b0ae6e6a196f
#
_entry.id   3e8df697be40df5d93d2b0ae6e6a196f
#
_cell.length_a   1.000
_cell.length_b   1.000
_cell.length_c   1.000
_cell.angle_alpha   90.00
_cell.angle_beta   90.00
_cell.angle_gamma   90.00
#
_symmetry.space_group_name_H-M   'P 1'
#
loop_
_entity.id
_entity.type
_entity.pdbx_description
1 polymer ?
#
loop_
_entity_poly.entity_id
_entity_poly.type
_entity_poly.pdbx_seq_one_letter_code
_entity_poly.pdbx_strand_id
1 'polypeptide(L)'
;VLEGGGAVVDKLLTLLTKKSSVAVGDRRYQPEQLLGSYIGTLLETVYEQCGTRSVARLVFTLEKTDPAVMDSIIHCMDSLGIPRGNVSIINHTEAYLYFVLRQPKANFDNRALLLDWSGTQLSSYELNLIRSVNPPVIKATRQVLETSLSQDMMSNETHRRMVDSTIREHLERIIDHRGVSSLFVSGKAMENCQEWGKSVLNA
;
A
#
# COMPACT_ATOMS: atom_id res chain seq x y z
N VAL A 1 0.77 -7.68 -24.07
CA VAL A 1 0.48 -8.92 -24.81
C VAL A 1 1.75 -9.77 -24.69
N LEU A 2 1.71 -10.83 -23.86
CA LEU A 2 2.80 -11.80 -23.78
C LEU A 2 2.68 -12.73 -25.00
N GLU A 3 3.47 -12.49 -26.02
CA GLU A 3 3.68 -13.42 -27.13
C GLU A 3 4.56 -14.56 -26.62
N GLY A 4 3.96 -15.72 -26.38
CA GLY A 4 4.61 -16.95 -25.96
C GLY A 4 3.87 -17.57 -24.79
N GLY A 5 3.59 -18.88 -24.83
CA GLY A 5 2.73 -19.63 -23.90
C GLY A 5 3.12 -19.60 -22.41
N GLY A 6 3.30 -18.43 -21.88
CA GLY A 6 3.57 -18.19 -20.45
C GLY A 6 2.29 -18.18 -19.63
N ALA A 7 2.34 -18.71 -18.42
CA ALA A 7 1.25 -18.62 -17.47
C ALA A 7 1.41 -17.37 -16.60
N VAL A 8 0.30 -16.65 -16.37
CA VAL A 8 0.25 -15.54 -15.42
C VAL A 8 -0.14 -16.08 -14.05
N VAL A 9 0.69 -15.83 -13.05
CA VAL A 9 0.39 -16.13 -11.64
C VAL A 9 -0.03 -14.84 -10.97
N ASP A 10 -1.31 -14.68 -10.76
CA ASP A 10 -1.86 -13.58 -9.98
C ASP A 10 -2.00 -13.98 -8.49
N LYS A 11 -2.18 -12.98 -7.62
CA LYS A 11 -2.43 -13.19 -6.18
C LYS A 11 -1.38 -14.03 -5.46
N LEU A 12 -0.11 -13.91 -5.84
CA LEU A 12 1.00 -14.68 -5.27
C LEU A 12 1.04 -14.62 -3.73
N LEU A 13 0.79 -13.46 -3.12
CA LEU A 13 0.74 -13.32 -1.65
C LEU A 13 -0.39 -14.13 -1.01
N THR A 14 -1.54 -14.25 -1.68
CA THR A 14 -2.64 -15.11 -1.23
C THR A 14 -2.26 -16.60 -1.31
N LEU A 15 -1.50 -16.98 -2.33
CA LEU A 15 -0.99 -18.35 -2.46
C LEU A 15 0.01 -18.69 -1.36
N LEU A 16 0.88 -17.75 -0.98
CA LEU A 16 1.80 -17.90 0.16
C LEU A 16 1.03 -18.15 1.47
N THR A 17 0.03 -17.32 1.77
CA THR A 17 -0.80 -17.49 2.97
C THR A 17 -1.51 -18.84 2.99
N LYS A 18 -2.01 -19.30 1.82
CA LYS A 18 -2.72 -20.59 1.71
C LYS A 18 -1.79 -21.79 1.54
N LYS A 19 -0.50 -21.59 1.35
CA LYS A 19 0.51 -22.61 1.03
C LYS A 19 0.09 -23.48 -0.16
N SER A 20 -0.51 -22.88 -1.18
CA SER A 20 -1.10 -23.58 -2.33
C SER A 20 -0.14 -23.57 -3.50
N SER A 21 0.33 -24.76 -3.94
CA SER A 21 1.18 -24.89 -5.12
C SER A 21 0.46 -24.47 -6.41
N VAL A 22 1.21 -23.97 -7.38
CA VAL A 22 0.72 -23.51 -8.68
C VAL A 22 1.27 -24.41 -9.78
N ALA A 23 0.40 -24.87 -10.66
CA ALA A 23 0.81 -25.57 -11.87
C ALA A 23 1.08 -24.56 -12.99
N VAL A 24 2.27 -24.65 -13.60
CA VAL A 24 2.66 -23.86 -14.78
C VAL A 24 3.15 -24.83 -15.84
N GLY A 25 2.32 -25.09 -16.84
CA GLY A 25 2.51 -26.19 -17.78
C GLY A 25 2.51 -27.54 -17.05
N ASP A 26 3.52 -28.37 -17.30
CA ASP A 26 3.67 -29.68 -16.67
C ASP A 26 4.40 -29.65 -15.32
N ARG A 27 4.75 -28.48 -14.81
CA ARG A 27 5.50 -28.30 -13.56
C ARG A 27 4.65 -27.69 -12.46
N ARG A 28 4.89 -28.15 -11.22
CA ARG A 28 4.34 -27.54 -10.01
C ARG A 28 5.41 -26.73 -9.29
N TYR A 29 5.03 -25.53 -8.90
CA TYR A 29 5.89 -24.61 -8.14
C TYR A 29 5.27 -24.32 -6.78
N GLN A 30 6.10 -24.27 -5.77
CA GLN A 30 5.70 -23.71 -4.48
C GLN A 30 5.66 -22.20 -4.58
N PRO A 31 4.74 -21.53 -3.87
CA PRO A 31 4.62 -20.06 -3.90
C PRO A 31 5.92 -19.34 -3.53
N GLU A 32 6.70 -19.89 -2.60
CA GLU A 32 7.98 -19.34 -2.17
C GLU A 32 9.02 -19.36 -3.31
N GLN A 33 9.02 -20.37 -4.15
CA GLN A 33 9.91 -20.44 -5.33
C GLN A 33 9.56 -19.34 -6.34
N LEU A 34 8.26 -19.13 -6.57
CA LEU A 34 7.77 -18.07 -7.46
C LEU A 34 8.10 -16.68 -6.89
N LEU A 35 7.93 -16.49 -5.58
CA LEU A 35 8.30 -15.26 -4.89
C LEU A 35 9.79 -14.97 -5.03
N GLY A 36 10.63 -15.97 -4.76
CA GLY A 36 12.09 -15.84 -4.90
C GLY A 36 12.51 -15.48 -6.32
N SER A 37 11.93 -16.14 -7.33
CA SER A 37 12.18 -15.81 -8.74
C SER A 37 11.73 -14.39 -9.09
N TYR A 38 10.54 -13.98 -8.64
CA TYR A 38 10.01 -12.63 -8.88
C TYR A 38 10.88 -11.55 -8.25
N ILE A 39 11.22 -11.70 -6.96
CA ILE A 39 12.08 -10.73 -6.27
C ILE A 39 13.48 -10.70 -6.87
N GLY A 40 14.04 -11.88 -7.21
CA GLY A 40 15.35 -11.96 -7.88
C GLY A 40 15.37 -11.18 -9.19
N THR A 41 14.34 -11.33 -10.03
CA THR A 41 14.22 -10.57 -11.28
C THR A 41 14.11 -9.07 -11.04
N LEU A 42 13.33 -8.63 -10.04
CA LEU A 42 13.23 -7.22 -9.69
C LEU A 42 14.58 -6.66 -9.22
N LEU A 43 15.32 -7.41 -8.39
CA LEU A 43 16.63 -6.99 -7.91
C LEU A 43 17.64 -6.87 -9.04
N GLU A 44 17.69 -7.82 -9.99
CA GLU A 44 18.57 -7.72 -11.16
C GLU A 44 18.23 -6.46 -11.98
N THR A 45 16.96 -6.15 -12.20
CA THR A 45 16.55 -4.92 -12.88
C THR A 45 17.05 -3.67 -12.14
N VAL A 46 16.95 -3.65 -10.81
CA VAL A 46 17.46 -2.53 -9.99
C VAL A 46 18.97 -2.45 -10.07
N TYR A 47 19.67 -3.57 -10.00
CA TYR A 47 21.15 -3.60 -10.11
C TYR A 47 21.63 -3.06 -11.45
N GLU A 48 20.98 -3.44 -12.53
CA GLU A 48 21.27 -2.93 -13.87
C GLU A 48 21.06 -1.40 -13.95
N GLN A 49 19.94 -0.90 -13.42
CA GLN A 49 19.64 0.53 -13.44
C GLN A 49 20.57 1.37 -12.54
N CYS A 50 20.95 0.84 -11.39
CA CYS A 50 21.79 1.53 -10.42
C CYS A 50 23.29 1.36 -10.67
N GLY A 51 23.70 0.44 -11.55
CA GLY A 51 25.10 0.13 -11.80
C GLY A 51 25.84 -0.47 -10.60
N THR A 52 25.12 -1.05 -9.64
CA THR A 52 25.70 -1.64 -8.42
C THR A 52 24.91 -2.87 -8.00
N ARG A 53 25.60 -3.88 -7.47
CA ARG A 53 25.00 -5.08 -6.88
C ARG A 53 24.95 -5.03 -5.34
N SER A 54 25.27 -3.89 -4.76
CA SER A 54 25.24 -3.71 -3.32
C SER A 54 23.94 -3.03 -2.90
N VAL A 55 23.18 -3.71 -2.04
CA VAL A 55 21.97 -3.17 -1.43
C VAL A 55 22.20 -2.95 0.06
N ALA A 56 22.24 -1.69 0.47
CA ALA A 56 22.41 -1.33 1.87
C ALA A 56 21.15 -1.65 2.69
N ARG A 57 19.98 -1.44 2.13
CA ARG A 57 18.69 -1.70 2.80
C ARG A 57 17.56 -1.90 1.79
N LEU A 58 16.71 -2.87 2.07
CA LEU A 58 15.45 -3.13 1.35
C LEU A 58 14.27 -2.88 2.28
N VAL A 59 13.26 -2.20 1.75
CA VAL A 59 11.99 -2.00 2.45
C VAL A 59 10.87 -2.55 1.57
N PHE A 60 10.20 -3.59 2.07
CA PHE A 60 9.01 -4.13 1.44
C PHE A 60 7.77 -3.47 2.06
N THR A 61 6.86 -3.00 1.21
CA THR A 61 5.58 -2.49 1.67
C THR A 61 4.48 -3.47 1.27
N LEU A 62 3.66 -3.89 2.23
CA LEU A 62 2.57 -4.82 2.04
C LEU A 62 1.25 -4.15 2.39
N GLU A 63 0.16 -4.56 1.74
CA GLU A 63 -1.20 -4.13 2.13
C GLU A 63 -1.53 -4.60 3.54
N LYS A 64 -1.19 -5.86 3.84
CA LYS A 64 -1.34 -6.47 5.16
C LYS A 64 -0.04 -7.16 5.56
N THR A 65 0.38 -6.96 6.78
CA THR A 65 1.54 -7.64 7.38
C THR A 65 1.11 -9.01 7.90
N ASP A 66 0.97 -9.98 6.99
CA ASP A 66 0.71 -11.38 7.33
C ASP A 66 2.04 -12.05 7.73
N PRO A 67 2.14 -12.68 8.92
CA PRO A 67 3.38 -13.29 9.39
C PRO A 67 3.95 -14.34 8.42
N ALA A 68 3.11 -15.17 7.79
CA ALA A 68 3.57 -16.19 6.86
C ALA A 68 4.17 -15.58 5.59
N VAL A 69 3.59 -14.49 5.09
CA VAL A 69 4.12 -13.73 3.96
C VAL A 69 5.44 -13.05 4.32
N MET A 70 5.51 -12.45 5.52
CA MET A 70 6.73 -11.80 6.00
C MET A 70 7.87 -12.80 6.14
N ASP A 71 7.64 -13.96 6.74
CA ASP A 71 8.64 -15.02 6.88
C ASP A 71 9.10 -15.54 5.52
N SER A 72 8.18 -15.70 4.56
CA SER A 72 8.52 -16.12 3.19
C SER A 72 9.41 -15.09 2.48
N ILE A 73 9.13 -13.79 2.63
CA ILE A 73 9.97 -12.71 2.09
C ILE A 73 11.37 -12.75 2.71
N ILE A 74 11.46 -12.85 4.03
CA ILE A 74 12.75 -12.93 4.73
C ILE A 74 13.55 -14.13 4.27
N HIS A 75 12.92 -15.30 4.17
CA HIS A 75 13.59 -16.52 3.70
C HIS A 75 14.07 -16.39 2.24
N CYS A 76 13.27 -15.76 1.37
CA CYS A 76 13.71 -15.47 0.01
C CYS A 76 14.93 -14.53 -0.01
N MET A 77 14.96 -13.50 0.86
CA MET A 77 16.10 -12.59 0.95
C MET A 77 17.37 -13.29 1.40
N ASP A 78 17.28 -14.12 2.44
CA ASP A 78 18.40 -14.95 2.91
C ASP A 78 18.93 -15.85 1.77
N SER A 79 18.03 -16.45 0.99
CA SER A 79 18.39 -17.29 -0.17
C SER A 79 19.07 -16.51 -1.30
N LEU A 80 18.77 -15.23 -1.45
CA LEU A 80 19.39 -14.31 -2.40
C LEU A 80 20.67 -13.64 -1.83
N GLY A 81 21.13 -14.04 -0.65
CA GLY A 81 22.33 -13.52 -0.02
C GLY A 81 22.17 -12.13 0.61
N ILE A 82 20.94 -11.70 0.86
CA ILE A 82 20.65 -10.41 1.49
C ILE A 82 20.36 -10.63 2.98
N PRO A 83 21.24 -10.13 3.88
CA PRO A 83 21.08 -10.36 5.31
C PRO A 83 19.77 -9.80 5.86
N ARG A 84 19.14 -10.53 6.77
CA ARG A 84 17.89 -10.13 7.44
C ARG A 84 17.95 -8.71 8.05
N GLY A 85 19.09 -8.30 8.57
CA GLY A 85 19.29 -6.95 9.13
C GLY A 85 19.16 -5.81 8.12
N ASN A 86 19.27 -6.14 6.82
CA ASN A 86 19.11 -5.19 5.71
C ASN A 86 17.69 -5.15 5.15
N VAL A 87 16.76 -5.95 5.71
CA VAL A 87 15.38 -6.07 5.23
C VAL A 87 14.42 -5.52 6.27
N SER A 88 13.49 -4.69 5.84
CA SER A 88 12.37 -4.20 6.64
C SER A 88 11.07 -4.45 5.91
N ILE A 89 10.03 -4.83 6.64
CA ILE A 89 8.70 -5.04 6.08
C ILE A 89 7.73 -4.18 6.88
N ILE A 90 7.01 -3.30 6.19
CA ILE A 90 6.03 -2.38 6.77
C ILE A 90 4.71 -2.46 5.97
N ASN A 91 3.61 -2.01 6.56
CA ASN A 91 2.38 -1.89 5.78
C ASN A 91 2.35 -0.61 4.93
N HIS A 92 1.48 -0.59 3.90
CA HIS A 92 1.35 0.55 2.98
C HIS A 92 1.02 1.85 3.71
N THR A 93 0.12 1.78 4.69
CA THR A 93 -0.29 2.96 5.46
C THR A 93 0.89 3.51 6.27
N GLU A 94 1.66 2.64 6.92
CA GLU A 94 2.86 3.04 7.66
C GLU A 94 3.88 3.71 6.73
N ALA A 95 4.13 3.13 5.55
CA ALA A 95 5.01 3.73 4.54
C ALA A 95 4.53 5.13 4.13
N TYR A 96 3.23 5.29 3.95
CA TYR A 96 2.64 6.58 3.59
C TYR A 96 2.71 7.60 4.74
N LEU A 97 2.54 7.17 5.98
CA LEU A 97 2.72 8.03 7.16
C LEU A 97 4.16 8.58 7.26
N TYR A 98 5.16 7.75 6.94
CA TYR A 98 6.55 8.24 6.84
C TYR A 98 6.74 9.27 5.74
N PHE A 99 6.05 9.13 4.61
CA PHE A 99 6.04 10.14 3.56
C PHE A 99 5.41 11.45 4.06
N VAL A 100 4.26 11.39 4.71
CA VAL A 100 3.57 12.56 5.27
C VAL A 100 4.43 13.28 6.31
N LEU A 101 5.14 12.54 7.18
CA LEU A 101 6.06 13.12 8.17
C LEU A 101 7.16 13.99 7.55
N ARG A 102 7.59 13.65 6.36
CA ARG A 102 8.66 14.36 5.65
C ARG A 102 8.19 15.56 4.85
N GLN A 103 6.88 15.76 4.71
CA GLN A 103 6.36 16.91 3.99
C GLN A 103 6.68 18.22 4.71
N PRO A 104 7.00 19.30 3.97
CA PRO A 104 7.21 20.62 4.56
C PRO A 104 5.98 21.08 5.34
N LYS A 105 6.21 21.83 6.43
CA LYS A 105 5.12 22.40 7.22
C LYS A 105 4.17 23.28 6.38
N ALA A 106 4.66 23.87 5.31
CA ALA A 106 3.87 24.66 4.38
C ALA A 106 2.76 23.87 3.67
N ASN A 107 2.92 22.53 3.53
CA ASN A 107 1.94 21.69 2.86
C ASN A 107 0.77 21.29 3.77
N PHE A 108 1.00 21.25 5.07
CA PHE A 108 -0.05 21.03 6.07
C PHE A 108 0.45 21.46 7.47
N ASP A 109 -0.47 21.86 8.33
CA ASP A 109 -0.17 22.20 9.72
C ASP A 109 -0.04 20.92 10.57
N ASN A 110 -0.53 20.93 11.80
CA ASN A 110 -0.38 19.80 12.73
C ASN A 110 -1.47 18.74 12.59
N ARG A 111 -2.56 19.04 11.88
CA ARG A 111 -3.69 18.14 11.70
C ARG A 111 -3.96 17.88 10.22
N ALA A 112 -4.01 16.62 9.86
CA ALA A 112 -4.34 16.18 8.52
C ALA A 112 -5.24 14.94 8.56
N LEU A 113 -5.91 14.70 7.47
CA LEU A 113 -6.66 13.47 7.22
C LEU A 113 -5.97 12.68 6.12
N LEU A 114 -5.84 11.38 6.31
CA LEU A 114 -5.45 10.44 5.25
C LEU A 114 -6.64 9.53 4.96
N LEU A 115 -7.11 9.53 3.72
CA LEU A 115 -7.98 8.51 3.17
C LEU A 115 -7.13 7.47 2.45
N ASP A 116 -7.17 6.23 2.92
CA ASP A 116 -6.41 5.13 2.35
C ASP A 116 -7.37 4.05 1.82
N TRP A 117 -7.30 3.83 0.51
CA TRP A 117 -8.03 2.76 -0.13
C TRP A 117 -7.06 1.65 -0.56
N SER A 118 -6.90 0.67 0.31
CA SER A 118 -6.03 -0.48 0.08
C SER A 118 -6.86 -1.75 -0.11
N GLY A 119 -6.64 -2.41 -1.23
CA GLY A 119 -7.38 -3.62 -1.59
C GLY A 119 -8.89 -3.39 -1.69
N THR A 120 -9.65 -3.98 -0.79
CA THR A 120 -11.13 -3.87 -0.73
C THR A 120 -11.60 -2.97 0.42
N GLN A 121 -10.70 -2.27 1.11
CA GLN A 121 -11.03 -1.50 2.30
C GLN A 121 -10.70 -0.03 2.12
N LEU A 122 -11.64 0.84 2.47
CA LEU A 122 -11.44 2.27 2.61
C LEU A 122 -11.31 2.60 4.10
N SER A 123 -10.22 3.22 4.47
CA SER A 123 -9.94 3.66 5.83
C SER A 123 -9.63 5.15 5.85
N SER A 124 -10.03 5.80 6.93
CA SER A 124 -9.67 7.17 7.26
C SER A 124 -8.72 7.17 8.45
N TYR A 125 -7.69 8.00 8.38
CA TYR A 125 -6.74 8.22 9.47
C TYR A 125 -6.70 9.70 9.81
N GLU A 126 -7.14 10.04 11.02
CA GLU A 126 -6.88 11.38 11.56
C GLU A 126 -5.44 11.43 12.03
N LEU A 127 -4.66 12.35 11.46
CA LEU A 127 -3.24 12.49 11.72
C LEU A 127 -3.00 13.72 12.59
N ASN A 128 -2.32 13.52 13.71
CA ASN A 128 -1.81 14.60 14.54
C ASN A 128 -0.28 14.54 14.56
N LEU A 129 0.34 15.53 13.91
CA LEU A 129 1.78 15.61 13.75
C LEU A 129 2.39 16.43 14.88
N ILE A 130 3.23 15.80 15.68
CA ILE A 130 3.96 16.42 16.78
C ILE A 130 5.38 16.72 16.32
N ARG A 131 5.61 17.96 15.89
CA ARG A 131 6.90 18.44 15.37
C ARG A 131 7.84 18.97 16.46
N SER A 132 7.33 19.14 17.67
CA SER A 132 8.11 19.65 18.82
C SER A 132 9.09 18.63 19.40
N VAL A 133 9.01 17.38 19.00
CA VAL A 133 9.92 16.31 19.41
C VAL A 133 10.84 15.92 18.26
N ASN A 134 12.02 15.38 18.61
CA ASN A 134 13.00 14.91 17.62
C ASN A 134 13.32 13.42 17.87
N PRO A 135 13.05 12.52 16.93
CA PRO A 135 12.38 12.75 15.64
C PRO A 135 10.90 13.13 15.80
N PRO A 136 10.30 13.83 14.82
CA PRO A 136 8.87 14.12 14.82
C PRO A 136 8.02 12.85 14.89
N VAL A 137 6.88 12.92 15.58
CA VAL A 137 5.97 11.79 15.78
C VAL A 137 4.61 12.09 15.17
N ILE A 138 4.02 11.08 14.53
CA ILE A 138 2.62 11.09 14.11
C ILE A 138 1.78 10.24 15.06
N LYS A 139 0.67 10.78 15.52
CA LYS A 139 -0.43 10.01 16.10
C LYS A 139 -1.50 9.85 15.04
N ALA A 140 -1.84 8.60 14.73
CA ALA A 140 -2.87 8.26 13.75
C ALA A 140 -4.02 7.54 14.45
N THR A 141 -5.24 8.03 14.25
CA THR A 141 -6.48 7.37 14.70
C THR A 141 -7.19 6.84 13.47
N ARG A 142 -7.32 5.52 13.37
CA ARG A 142 -7.94 4.85 12.23
C ARG A 142 -9.43 4.66 12.42
N GLN A 143 -10.21 4.92 11.37
CA GLN A 143 -11.60 4.51 11.23
C GLN A 143 -11.77 3.79 9.88
N VAL A 144 -12.39 2.63 9.88
CA VAL A 144 -12.77 1.92 8.65
C VAL A 144 -14.11 2.51 8.19
N LEU A 145 -14.16 2.98 6.95
CA LEU A 145 -15.37 3.56 6.36
C LEU A 145 -16.15 2.53 5.54
N GLU A 146 -15.43 1.67 4.80
CA GLU A 146 -16.03 0.64 3.96
C GLU A 146 -15.08 -0.56 3.83
N THR A 147 -15.61 -1.78 3.78
CA THR A 147 -14.82 -3.03 3.78
C THR A 147 -15.00 -3.90 2.56
N SER A 148 -15.94 -3.59 1.69
CA SER A 148 -16.35 -4.47 0.58
C SER A 148 -16.09 -3.86 -0.80
N LEU A 149 -15.21 -2.86 -0.88
CA LEU A 149 -14.91 -2.20 -2.14
C LEU A 149 -14.12 -3.11 -3.07
N SER A 150 -14.67 -3.40 -4.24
CA SER A 150 -13.96 -4.08 -5.31
C SER A 150 -13.87 -3.15 -6.52
N GLN A 151 -12.90 -3.43 -7.40
CA GLN A 151 -12.74 -2.66 -8.63
C GLN A 151 -13.99 -2.75 -9.52
N ASP A 152 -14.65 -3.91 -9.53
CA ASP A 152 -15.88 -4.14 -10.28
C ASP A 152 -17.06 -3.35 -9.69
N MET A 153 -17.12 -3.18 -8.37
CA MET A 153 -18.14 -2.36 -7.72
C MET A 153 -18.01 -0.88 -8.09
N MET A 154 -16.78 -0.38 -8.28
CA MET A 154 -16.53 1.01 -8.66
C MET A 154 -16.86 1.32 -10.12
N SER A 155 -16.95 0.31 -10.97
CA SER A 155 -17.49 0.47 -12.33
C SER A 155 -19.00 0.69 -12.34
N ASN A 156 -19.69 0.36 -11.25
CA ASN A 156 -21.13 0.59 -11.06
C ASN A 156 -21.36 2.00 -10.48
N GLU A 157 -22.08 2.82 -11.23
CA GLU A 157 -22.33 4.23 -10.86
C GLU A 157 -23.07 4.38 -9.51
N THR A 158 -23.98 3.49 -9.18
CA THR A 158 -24.73 3.51 -7.91
C THR A 158 -23.79 3.27 -6.72
N HIS A 159 -22.90 2.28 -6.83
CA HIS A 159 -21.91 2.01 -5.79
C HIS A 159 -20.92 3.17 -5.65
N ARG A 160 -20.47 3.73 -6.78
CA ARG A 160 -19.58 4.91 -6.75
C ARG A 160 -20.22 6.07 -6.02
N ARG A 161 -21.48 6.39 -6.30
CA ARG A 161 -22.23 7.47 -5.60
C ARG A 161 -22.39 7.19 -4.11
N MET A 162 -22.61 5.94 -3.73
CA MET A 162 -22.70 5.56 -2.31
C MET A 162 -21.36 5.78 -1.58
N VAL A 163 -20.26 5.38 -2.17
CA VAL A 163 -18.90 5.61 -1.64
C VAL A 163 -18.61 7.12 -1.54
N ASP A 164 -18.94 7.89 -2.59
CA ASP A 164 -18.80 9.34 -2.60
C ASP A 164 -19.59 10.00 -1.45
N SER A 165 -20.84 9.57 -1.23
CA SER A 165 -21.67 10.07 -0.12
C SER A 165 -21.03 9.75 1.24
N THR A 166 -20.61 8.51 1.44
CA THR A 166 -19.96 8.07 2.68
C THR A 166 -18.72 8.90 2.99
N ILE A 167 -17.90 9.18 1.99
CA ILE A 167 -16.68 9.98 2.17
C ILE A 167 -17.04 11.44 2.43
N ARG A 168 -17.97 12.00 1.67
CA ARG A 168 -18.41 13.40 1.86
C ARG A 168 -18.92 13.61 3.27
N GLU A 169 -19.87 12.79 3.74
CA GLU A 169 -20.42 12.86 5.09
C GLU A 169 -19.33 12.72 6.17
N HIS A 170 -18.35 11.86 5.94
CA HIS A 170 -17.23 11.69 6.84
C HIS A 170 -16.33 12.94 6.88
N LEU A 171 -16.02 13.52 5.71
CA LEU A 171 -15.20 14.72 5.60
C LEU A 171 -15.88 15.92 6.23
N GLU A 172 -17.15 16.18 5.94
CA GLU A 172 -17.94 17.26 6.53
C GLU A 172 -17.90 17.19 8.06
N ARG A 173 -18.15 16.00 8.62
CA ARG A 173 -18.10 15.79 10.07
C ARG A 173 -16.72 16.08 10.69
N ILE A 174 -15.63 15.78 9.98
CA ILE A 174 -14.26 15.95 10.53
C ILE A 174 -13.78 17.37 10.34
N ILE A 175 -14.00 17.95 9.16
CA ILE A 175 -13.53 19.31 8.83
C ILE A 175 -14.19 20.33 9.76
N ASP A 176 -15.50 20.27 9.93
CA ASP A 176 -16.27 21.22 10.73
C ASP A 176 -15.94 21.14 12.23
N HIS A 177 -15.59 19.96 12.74
CA HIS A 177 -15.47 19.77 14.18
C HIS A 177 -14.03 19.64 14.69
N ARG A 178 -13.03 19.45 13.82
CA ARG A 178 -11.69 19.05 14.26
C ARG A 178 -10.53 19.87 13.70
N GLY A 179 -10.80 20.88 12.90
CA GLY A 179 -9.77 21.79 12.37
C GLY A 179 -8.70 21.08 11.55
N VAL A 180 -9.10 20.13 10.69
CA VAL A 180 -8.22 19.47 9.72
C VAL A 180 -7.94 20.45 8.58
N SER A 181 -6.66 20.69 8.30
CA SER A 181 -6.22 21.67 7.28
C SER A 181 -5.75 21.02 5.97
N SER A 182 -5.58 19.70 5.95
CA SER A 182 -5.03 19.01 4.77
C SER A 182 -5.59 17.61 4.65
N LEU A 183 -5.85 17.21 3.39
CA LEU A 183 -6.29 15.88 3.03
C LEU A 183 -5.21 15.19 2.19
N PHE A 184 -4.79 14.01 2.61
CA PHE A 184 -3.98 13.09 1.84
C PHE A 184 -4.84 11.91 1.38
N VAL A 185 -4.57 11.42 0.18
CA VAL A 185 -5.29 10.27 -0.38
C VAL A 185 -4.28 9.26 -0.89
N SER A 186 -4.48 7.99 -0.59
CA SER A 186 -3.63 6.89 -1.05
C SER A 186 -4.44 5.68 -1.53
N GLY A 187 -3.78 4.81 -2.29
CA GLY A 187 -4.35 3.55 -2.75
C GLY A 187 -4.75 3.52 -4.22
N LYS A 188 -5.20 2.35 -4.68
CA LYS A 188 -5.53 2.08 -6.09
C LYS A 188 -6.64 2.96 -6.65
N ALA A 189 -7.53 3.45 -5.82
CA ALA A 189 -8.64 4.29 -6.25
C ALA A 189 -8.22 5.67 -6.76
N MET A 190 -6.99 6.10 -6.48
CA MET A 190 -6.50 7.40 -6.95
C MET A 190 -6.40 7.49 -8.46
N GLU A 191 -6.07 6.39 -9.16
CA GLU A 191 -5.97 6.39 -10.62
C GLU A 191 -7.33 6.64 -11.28
N ASN A 192 -8.40 6.15 -10.66
CA ASN A 192 -9.78 6.32 -11.13
C ASN A 192 -10.53 7.49 -10.45
N CYS A 193 -9.95 8.10 -9.42
CA CYS A 193 -10.61 9.10 -8.57
C CYS A 193 -9.99 10.50 -8.66
N GLN A 194 -9.22 10.83 -9.70
CA GLN A 194 -8.71 12.19 -9.89
C GLN A 194 -9.86 13.22 -9.95
N GLU A 195 -10.96 12.87 -10.63
CA GLU A 195 -12.16 13.71 -10.67
C GLU A 195 -12.86 13.78 -9.32
N TRP A 196 -12.89 12.66 -8.60
CA TRP A 196 -13.50 12.53 -7.30
C TRP A 196 -12.73 13.30 -6.21
N GLY A 197 -11.41 13.17 -6.17
CA GLY A 197 -10.57 13.98 -5.29
C GLY A 197 -10.75 15.48 -5.51
N LYS A 198 -10.92 15.92 -6.76
CA LYS A 198 -11.22 17.32 -7.09
C LYS A 198 -12.60 17.74 -6.60
N SER A 199 -13.62 16.91 -6.72
CA SER A 199 -14.98 17.24 -6.29
C SER A 199 -15.11 17.33 -4.78
N VAL A 200 -14.35 16.52 -4.02
CA VAL A 200 -14.33 16.54 -2.55
C VAL A 200 -13.49 17.70 -2.01
N LEU A 201 -12.38 18.04 -2.70
CA LEU A 201 -11.52 19.17 -2.29
C LEU A 201 -12.07 20.54 -2.69
N ASN A 202 -13.02 20.61 -3.63
CA ASN A 202 -13.65 21.84 -4.10
C ASN A 202 -15.06 22.07 -3.49
N ALA A 203 -15.51 21.19 -2.61
CA ALA A 203 -16.75 21.32 -1.85
C ALA A 203 -16.46 21.95 -0.49
#